data_24de9cab0c3fffd0318e9f6f0f281fe9
#
_entry.id   24de9cab0c3fffd0318e9f6f0f281fe9
#
_cell.length_a   1.000
_cell.length_b   1.000
_cell.length_c   1.000
_cell.angle_alpha   90.00
_cell.angle_beta   90.00
_cell.angle_gamma   90.00
#
_symmetry.space_group_name_H-M   'P 1'
#
loop_
_entity.id
_entity.type
_entity.pdbx_description
1 polymer ?
#
loop_
_entity_poly.entity_id
_entity_poly.type
_entity_poly.pdbx_seq_one_letter_code
_entity_poly.pdbx_strand_id
1 'polypeptide(L)' 'MMKIIAIVLAAGRGTRAGGTTPKQWQYLSSRRIIDHSIDLFKNNSRINKVMVVLHSDDLDLLNRNDVLFTEGGA' A
#
# COMPACT_ATOMS: atom_id res chain seq x y z
N MET A 1 8.51 -25.82 -2.50
CA MET A 1 7.32 -24.97 -2.52
C MET A 1 7.73 -23.52 -2.67
N MET A 2 7.17 -22.83 -3.65
CA MET A 2 7.52 -21.43 -3.88
C MET A 2 6.78 -20.51 -2.92
N LYS A 3 7.51 -19.53 -2.39
CA LYS A 3 6.88 -18.46 -1.63
C LYS A 3 6.70 -17.26 -2.55
N ILE A 4 5.52 -16.68 -2.52
CA ILE A 4 5.20 -15.50 -3.31
C ILE A 4 4.95 -14.35 -2.37
N ILE A 5 5.68 -13.26 -2.60
CA ILE A 5 5.52 -12.03 -1.83
C ILE A 5 5.03 -10.96 -2.79
N ALA A 6 3.87 -10.39 -2.49
CA ALA A 6 3.36 -9.27 -3.25
C ALA A 6 3.94 -7.98 -2.71
N ILE A 7 4.43 -7.13 -3.59
CA ILE A 7 4.99 -5.84 -3.19
C ILE A 7 4.07 -4.75 -3.72
N VAL A 8 3.53 -3.95 -2.80
CA VAL A 8 2.68 -2.81 -3.14
C VAL A 8 3.55 -1.56 -3.09
N LEU A 9 3.80 -0.95 -4.23
CA LEU A 9 4.63 0.24 -4.31
C LEU A 9 3.76 1.47 -4.07
N ALA A 10 3.92 2.08 -2.93
CA ALA A 10 3.13 3.24 -2.52
C ALA A 10 4.00 4.40 -2.05
N ALA A 11 5.28 4.41 -2.44
CA ALA A 11 6.21 5.47 -2.05
C ALA A 11 6.10 6.72 -2.92
N GLY A 12 5.42 6.63 -4.06
CA GLY A 12 5.24 7.76 -4.96
C GLY A 12 4.38 8.84 -4.34
N ARG A 13 4.72 10.07 -4.63
CA ARG A 13 4.01 11.24 -4.13
C ARG A 13 3.26 11.98 -5.23
N GLY A 14 2.97 11.28 -6.33
CA GLY A 14 2.26 11.89 -7.43
C GLY A 14 0.88 12.36 -7.00
N THR A 15 0.68 13.67 -7.03
CA THR A 15 -0.62 14.27 -6.83
C THR A 15 -1.08 14.85 -8.15
N ARG A 16 -2.38 14.90 -8.36
CA ARG A 16 -2.90 15.40 -9.61
C ARG A 16 -3.76 16.62 -9.41
N ALA A 17 -3.67 17.55 -10.35
CA ALA A 17 -4.65 18.61 -10.55
C ALA A 17 -5.06 19.26 -9.24
N GLY A 18 -4.09 19.73 -8.48
CA GLY A 18 -4.38 20.47 -7.26
C GLY A 18 -4.65 19.61 -6.04
N GLY A 19 -4.65 18.29 -6.18
CA GLY A 19 -4.78 17.42 -5.04
C GLY A 19 -3.54 17.43 -4.18
N THR A 20 -3.71 17.38 -2.86
CA THR A 20 -2.59 17.31 -1.93
C THR A 20 -2.37 15.91 -1.40
N THR A 21 -3.35 15.03 -1.54
CA THR A 21 -3.28 13.66 -1.05
C THR A 21 -2.93 12.73 -2.21
N PRO A 22 -1.82 11.97 -2.11
CA PRO A 22 -1.52 10.97 -3.13
C PRO A 22 -2.68 10.00 -3.33
N LYS A 23 -2.85 9.54 -4.55
CA LYS A 23 -4.02 8.77 -4.94
C LYS A 23 -4.24 7.54 -4.08
N GLN A 24 -3.18 6.84 -3.70
CA GLN A 24 -3.30 5.60 -2.92
C GLN A 24 -3.90 5.81 -1.54
N TRP A 25 -3.86 7.05 -1.02
CA TRP A 25 -4.41 7.36 0.30
C TRP A 25 -5.84 7.87 0.23
N GLN A 26 -6.36 8.09 -0.96
CA GLN A 26 -7.73 8.55 -1.12
C GLN A 26 -8.70 7.40 -0.88
N TYR A 27 -9.91 7.76 -0.46
CA TYR A 27 -10.94 6.77 -0.18
C TYR A 27 -11.71 6.42 -1.44
N LEU A 28 -11.97 5.13 -1.59
CA LEU A 28 -12.90 4.60 -2.58
C LEU A 28 -13.97 3.86 -1.78
N SER A 29 -15.15 4.41 -1.74
CA SER A 29 -16.18 3.98 -0.79
C SER A 29 -15.70 4.25 0.63
N SER A 30 -15.78 3.28 1.52
CA SER A 30 -15.41 3.43 2.92
C SER A 30 -13.95 3.07 3.21
N ARG A 31 -13.17 2.73 2.17
CA ARG A 31 -11.79 2.26 2.34
C ARG A 31 -10.86 2.99 1.41
N ARG A 32 -9.61 3.18 1.84
CA ARG A 32 -8.59 3.81 1.00
C ARG A 32 -8.22 2.88 -0.15
N ILE A 33 -7.77 3.48 -1.25
CA ILE A 33 -7.35 2.70 -2.42
C ILE A 33 -6.25 1.71 -2.05
N ILE A 34 -5.28 2.14 -1.22
CA ILE A 34 -4.19 1.26 -0.80
C ILE A 34 -4.71 0.05 -0.04
N ASP A 35 -5.73 0.23 0.79
CA ASP A 35 -6.30 -0.88 1.55
C ASP A 35 -7.00 -1.88 0.62
N HIS A 36 -7.69 -1.40 -0.41
CA HIS A 36 -8.28 -2.28 -1.41
C HIS A 36 -7.21 -3.14 -2.09
N SER A 37 -6.09 -2.52 -2.46
CA SER A 37 -5.00 -3.23 -3.13
C SER A 37 -4.39 -4.28 -2.21
N ILE A 38 -4.13 -3.92 -0.96
CA ILE A 38 -3.55 -4.86 0.01
C ILE A 38 -4.48 -6.06 0.20
N ASP A 39 -5.77 -5.80 0.39
CA ASP A 39 -6.71 -6.87 0.66
C ASP A 39 -6.88 -7.79 -0.54
N LEU A 40 -6.78 -7.25 -1.75
CA LEU A 40 -6.83 -8.07 -2.95
C LEU A 40 -5.73 -9.13 -2.93
N PHE A 41 -4.52 -8.74 -2.55
CA PHE A 41 -3.41 -9.69 -2.46
C PHE A 41 -3.55 -10.61 -1.25
N LYS A 42 -4.00 -10.09 -0.12
CA LYS A 42 -4.14 -10.92 1.08
C LYS A 42 -5.20 -12.00 0.91
N ASN A 43 -6.19 -11.75 0.08
CA ASN A 43 -7.25 -12.73 -0.17
C ASN A 43 -6.84 -13.78 -1.21
N ASN A 44 -5.65 -13.64 -1.78
CA ASN A 44 -5.16 -14.62 -2.75
C ASN A 44 -4.34 -15.68 -2.02
N SER A 45 -4.83 -16.92 -2.03
CA SER A 45 -4.20 -18.02 -1.28
C SER A 45 -2.80 -18.36 -1.77
N ARG A 46 -2.43 -17.93 -2.96
CA ARG A 46 -1.09 -18.19 -3.52
C ARG A 46 -0.05 -17.20 -3.00
N ILE A 47 -0.49 -16.08 -2.42
CA ILE A 47 0.42 -15.07 -1.92
C ILE A 47 0.67 -15.33 -0.44
N ASN A 48 1.94 -15.49 -0.09
CA ASN A 48 2.35 -15.81 1.28
C ASN A 48 2.44 -14.57 2.15
N LYS A 49 2.92 -13.47 1.60
CA LYS A 49 3.11 -12.23 2.35
C LYS A 49 2.85 -11.03 1.45
N VAL A 50 2.48 -9.92 2.07
CA VAL A 50 2.33 -8.65 1.38
C VAL A 50 3.29 -7.65 2.02
N MET A 51 4.11 -7.01 1.22
CA MET A 51 5.02 -5.95 1.65
C MET A 51 4.59 -4.65 1.00
N VAL A 52 4.48 -3.60 1.80
CA VAL A 52 4.12 -2.27 1.31
C VAL A 52 5.34 -1.37 1.40
N VAL A 53 5.68 -0.72 0.28
CA VAL A 53 6.79 0.24 0.24
C VAL A 53 6.19 1.64 0.30
N LEU A 54 6.55 2.40 1.32
CA LEU A 54 5.94 3.69 1.62
C LEU A 54 6.97 4.81 1.60
N HIS A 55 6.50 6.02 1.29
CA HIS A 55 7.31 7.21 1.53
C HIS A 55 7.47 7.41 3.04
N SER A 56 8.62 7.96 3.46
CA SER A 56 8.90 8.14 4.88
C SER A 56 7.84 8.93 5.61
N ASP A 57 7.23 9.90 4.94
CA ASP A 57 6.19 10.72 5.55
C ASP A 57 4.87 9.98 5.73
N ASP A 58 4.72 8.84 5.09
CA ASP A 58 3.45 8.10 5.08
C ASP A 58 3.48 6.86 5.96
N LEU A 59 4.58 6.58 6.65
CA LEU A 59 4.69 5.37 7.44
C LEU A 59 3.57 5.24 8.48
N ASP A 60 3.18 6.36 9.08
CA ASP A 60 2.13 6.36 10.08
C ASP A 60 0.72 6.24 9.47
N LEU A 61 0.59 6.58 8.20
CA LEU A 61 -0.72 6.56 7.55
C LEU A 61 -1.23 5.16 7.27
N LEU A 62 -0.33 4.20 7.09
CA LEU A 62 -0.74 2.84 6.77
C LEU A 62 -1.57 2.24 7.88
N ASN A 63 -1.14 2.40 9.12
CA ASN A 63 -1.86 1.98 10.31
C ASN A 63 -2.39 0.54 10.21
N ARG A 64 -1.56 -0.36 9.70
CA ARG A 64 -1.88 -1.79 9.60
C ARG A 64 -0.71 -2.59 10.14
N ASN A 65 -1.02 -3.65 10.85
CA ASN A 65 0.01 -4.57 11.38
C ASN A 65 -0.13 -5.99 10.81
N ASP A 66 -0.98 -6.15 9.81
CA ASP A 66 -1.18 -7.44 9.16
C ASP A 66 -0.36 -7.58 7.87
N VAL A 67 0.48 -6.61 7.57
CA VAL A 67 1.36 -6.62 6.41
C VAL A 67 2.74 -6.13 6.83
N LEU A 68 3.75 -6.47 6.03
CA LEU A 68 5.08 -5.89 6.18
C LEU A 68 5.11 -4.55 5.49
N PHE A 69 5.93 -3.63 6.00
CA PHE A 69 6.10 -2.35 5.32
C PHE A 69 7.53 -1.87 5.50
N THR A 70 7.96 -1.04 4.56
CA THR A 70 9.30 -0.47 4.59
C THR A 70 9.27 0.89 3.91
N GLU A 71 10.26 1.70 4.24
CA GLU A 71 10.44 2.99 3.60
C GLU A 71 11.12 2.80 2.25
N GLY A 72 10.64 3.52 1.25
CA GLY A 72 11.24 3.48 -0.08
C GLY A 72 10.98 4.77 -0.83
N GLY A 73 11.44 4.79 -2.06
CA GLY A 73 11.30 5.94 -2.91
C GLY A 73 12.36 6.98 -2.61
N ALA A 74 12.31 8.06 -3.33
CA ALA A 74 13.30 9.13 -3.21
C ALA A 74 12.62 10.46 -2.96
#